data_13e11b69d0d0a5ed8aea1527572795df
#
_entry.id   13e11b69d0d0a5ed8aea1527572795df
#
_cell.length_a   1.000
_cell.length_b   1.000
_cell.length_c   1.000
_cell.angle_alpha   90.00
_cell.angle_beta   90.00
_cell.angle_gamma   90.00
#
_symmetry.space_group_name_H-M   'P 1'
#
loop_
_entity.id
_entity.type
_entity.pdbx_description
1 polymer ?
#
loop_
_entity_poly.entity_id
_entity_poly.type
_entity_poly.pdbx_seq_one_letter_code
_entity_poly.pdbx_strand_id
1 'polypeptide(L)'
;MCIRDSHRSASAVKVGLKRRAENPDYTGEEEFNYFLAVAFPDNDLMVMDYNRVVKDLNGMTKEEFLNKLDEKFIVTKSENNAPVKPSKKHTFGMDIENEWYILEAKSGTFDENDPIEQLDVAILQNNVLTPILGIEDVRTSDRIDFIGGIRGIKELEKRVNSDMKIAFSMYPTEVHDIMDVADIGEVMPPKSTWFE
;
A
#
# COMPACT_ATOMS: atom_id res chain seq x y z
N MET A 1 0.94 7.59 -19.43
CA MET A 1 2.32 7.65 -18.89
C MET A 1 2.27 7.32 -17.40
N CYS A 2 2.90 6.26 -16.97
CA CYS A 2 2.95 5.92 -15.54
C CYS A 2 4.23 6.50 -14.94
N ILE A 3 4.11 7.17 -13.79
CA ILE A 3 5.25 7.74 -13.08
C ILE A 3 5.53 6.83 -11.88
N ARG A 4 6.61 6.09 -11.95
CA ARG A 4 7.16 5.40 -10.79
C ARG A 4 7.80 6.45 -9.88
N ASP A 5 7.56 6.32 -8.56
CA ASP A 5 8.19 7.18 -7.57
C ASP A 5 7.63 8.62 -7.49
N SER A 6 6.31 8.72 -7.36
CA SER A 6 5.60 10.00 -7.18
C SER A 6 6.24 10.88 -6.11
N HIS A 7 6.72 10.27 -5.01
CA HIS A 7 7.40 11.00 -3.93
C HIS A 7 8.73 11.64 -4.35
N ARG A 8 9.54 10.98 -5.20
CA ARG A 8 10.78 11.58 -5.72
C ARG A 8 10.48 12.70 -6.68
N SER A 9 9.49 12.53 -7.56
CA SER A 9 9.05 13.58 -8.48
C SER A 9 8.56 14.81 -7.72
N ALA A 10 7.68 14.62 -6.74
CA ALA A 10 7.20 15.70 -5.88
C ALA A 10 8.34 16.39 -5.10
N SER A 11 9.32 15.62 -4.60
CA SER A 11 10.49 16.16 -3.92
C SER A 11 11.37 16.98 -4.87
N ALA A 12 11.61 16.50 -6.10
CA ALA A 12 12.37 17.21 -7.11
C ALA A 12 11.72 18.55 -7.46
N VAL A 13 10.40 18.57 -7.67
CA VAL A 13 9.64 19.81 -7.92
C VAL A 13 9.78 20.79 -6.75
N LYS A 14 9.59 20.33 -5.50
CA LYS A 14 9.75 21.17 -4.30
C LYS A 14 11.15 21.78 -4.20
N VAL A 15 12.19 20.97 -4.45
CA VAL A 15 13.58 21.46 -4.44
C VAL A 15 13.80 22.48 -5.56
N GLY A 16 13.31 22.21 -6.77
CA GLY A 16 13.42 23.14 -7.90
C GLY A 16 12.77 24.48 -7.59
N LEU A 17 11.52 24.47 -7.09
CA LEU A 17 10.82 25.71 -6.71
C LEU A 17 11.54 26.48 -5.61
N LYS A 18 12.05 25.80 -4.58
CA LYS A 18 12.83 26.43 -3.50
C LYS A 18 14.10 27.06 -4.06
N ARG A 19 14.86 26.35 -4.88
CA ARG A 19 16.11 26.85 -5.48
C ARG A 19 15.87 28.05 -6.40
N ARG A 20 14.78 28.04 -7.17
CA ARG A 20 14.39 29.22 -7.99
C ARG A 20 14.08 30.42 -7.13
N ALA A 21 13.37 30.27 -6.02
CA ALA A 21 13.08 31.34 -5.09
C ALA A 21 14.35 31.91 -4.41
N GLU A 22 15.35 31.07 -4.13
CA GLU A 22 16.64 31.46 -3.56
C GLU A 22 17.60 32.09 -4.60
N ASN A 23 17.35 31.90 -5.91
CA ASN A 23 18.18 32.38 -7.00
C ASN A 23 17.30 33.12 -8.05
N PRO A 24 16.85 34.34 -7.79
CA PRO A 24 15.91 35.07 -8.68
C PRO A 24 16.39 35.24 -10.10
N ASP A 25 17.71 35.29 -10.31
CA ASP A 25 18.35 35.48 -11.62
C ASP A 25 18.65 34.16 -12.36
N TYR A 26 17.98 33.04 -11.98
CA TYR A 26 18.18 31.74 -12.62
C TYR A 26 17.81 31.79 -14.11
N THR A 27 18.58 31.11 -14.95
CA THR A 27 18.45 31.11 -16.42
C THR A 27 17.55 29.99 -16.95
N GLY A 28 17.33 28.94 -16.17
CA GLY A 28 16.64 27.72 -16.56
C GLY A 28 17.61 26.55 -16.84
N GLU A 29 18.89 26.81 -17.01
CA GLU A 29 19.91 25.81 -17.35
C GLU A 29 20.56 25.15 -16.12
N GLU A 30 20.23 25.62 -14.91
CA GLU A 30 20.79 25.10 -13.68
C GLU A 30 20.26 23.70 -13.40
N GLU A 31 21.11 22.81 -12.86
CA GLU A 31 20.84 21.41 -12.53
C GLU A 31 19.55 21.20 -11.70
N PHE A 32 19.20 22.14 -10.83
CA PHE A 32 18.00 22.05 -10.02
C PHE A 32 16.68 22.21 -10.81
N ASN A 33 16.75 22.59 -12.09
CA ASN A 33 15.59 22.66 -12.98
C ASN A 33 15.27 21.31 -13.66
N TYR A 34 16.13 20.32 -13.52
CA TYR A 34 16.02 19.03 -14.19
C TYR A 34 16.00 17.88 -13.20
N PHE A 35 15.34 16.80 -13.57
CA PHE A 35 15.50 15.50 -12.94
C PHE A 35 15.31 14.41 -13.99
N LEU A 36 15.93 13.25 -13.75
CA LEU A 36 15.79 12.11 -14.64
C LEU A 36 14.39 11.53 -14.54
N ALA A 37 13.67 11.50 -15.65
CA ALA A 37 12.39 10.83 -15.80
C ALA A 37 12.43 9.86 -16.97
N VAL A 38 11.81 8.67 -16.79
CA VAL A 38 11.64 7.70 -17.85
C VAL A 38 10.15 7.42 -17.98
N ALA A 39 9.62 7.59 -19.19
CA ALA A 39 8.22 7.31 -19.50
C ALA A 39 8.11 5.97 -20.21
N PHE A 40 7.16 5.16 -19.77
CA PHE A 40 6.80 3.89 -20.41
C PHE A 40 5.33 3.95 -20.83
N PRO A 41 4.93 3.25 -21.92
CA PRO A 41 3.52 2.97 -22.15
C PRO A 41 2.92 2.21 -20.98
N ASP A 42 1.68 2.51 -20.63
CA ASP A 42 1.00 1.87 -19.49
C ASP A 42 0.81 0.37 -19.67
N ASN A 43 0.62 -0.09 -20.91
CA ASN A 43 0.49 -1.49 -21.27
C ASN A 43 1.82 -2.28 -21.20
N ASP A 44 2.96 -1.61 -21.07
CA ASP A 44 4.28 -2.23 -20.91
C ASP A 44 4.68 -2.37 -19.42
N LEU A 45 3.83 -1.92 -18.51
CA LEU A 45 4.08 -1.95 -17.08
C LEU A 45 3.25 -3.03 -16.38
N MET A 46 3.91 -3.85 -15.61
CA MET A 46 3.25 -4.78 -14.70
C MET A 46 3.35 -4.28 -13.26
N VAL A 47 2.21 -4.00 -12.66
CA VAL A 47 2.12 -3.68 -11.23
C VAL A 47 1.85 -4.97 -10.47
N MET A 48 2.71 -5.28 -9.52
CA MET A 48 2.56 -6.43 -8.65
C MET A 48 2.00 -6.03 -7.30
N ASP A 49 1.43 -7.00 -6.61
CA ASP A 49 0.98 -6.85 -5.24
C ASP A 49 2.14 -6.43 -4.31
N TYR A 50 1.87 -5.52 -3.40
CA TYR A 50 2.82 -5.08 -2.40
C TYR A 50 2.26 -5.39 -1.02
N ASN A 51 2.60 -6.57 -0.52
CA ASN A 51 2.04 -7.18 0.67
C ASN A 51 2.63 -6.60 1.95
N ARG A 52 1.93 -6.75 3.08
CA ARG A 52 2.34 -6.23 4.39
C ARG A 52 2.48 -7.38 5.37
N VAL A 53 3.47 -7.27 6.25
CA VAL A 53 3.63 -8.15 7.40
C VAL A 53 3.84 -7.31 8.65
N VAL A 54 3.22 -7.71 9.76
CA VAL A 54 3.23 -6.94 11.02
C VAL A 54 3.67 -7.83 12.18
N LYS A 55 4.52 -7.27 13.04
CA LYS A 55 5.22 -8.01 14.12
C LYS A 55 4.30 -8.45 15.25
N ASP A 56 3.26 -7.69 15.54
CA ASP A 56 2.40 -7.94 16.71
C ASP A 56 0.97 -7.43 16.48
N LEU A 57 0.07 -7.78 17.38
CA LEU A 57 -1.34 -7.42 17.36
C LEU A 57 -1.66 -6.24 18.30
N ASN A 58 -0.69 -5.37 18.61
CA ASN A 58 -0.89 -4.23 19.50
C ASN A 58 -1.45 -4.64 20.89
N GLY A 59 -0.93 -5.73 21.42
CA GLY A 59 -1.33 -6.27 22.73
C GLY A 59 -2.63 -7.07 22.76
N MET A 60 -3.34 -7.19 21.64
CA MET A 60 -4.58 -7.97 21.53
C MET A 60 -4.31 -9.45 21.34
N THR A 61 -5.27 -10.26 21.78
CA THR A 61 -5.38 -11.66 21.35
C THR A 61 -5.88 -11.74 19.90
N LYS A 62 -5.71 -12.91 19.27
CA LYS A 62 -6.24 -13.15 17.92
C LYS A 62 -7.76 -12.96 17.86
N GLU A 63 -8.48 -13.42 18.85
CA GLU A 63 -9.94 -13.31 18.91
C GLU A 63 -10.39 -11.84 18.99
N GLU A 64 -9.77 -11.04 19.87
CA GLU A 64 -10.04 -9.60 19.97
C GLU A 64 -9.75 -8.88 18.67
N PHE A 65 -8.65 -9.25 18.00
CA PHE A 65 -8.30 -8.69 16.71
C PHE A 65 -9.32 -9.03 15.63
N LEU A 66 -9.73 -10.29 15.52
CA LEU A 66 -10.75 -10.71 14.54
C LEU A 66 -12.11 -10.04 14.80
N ASN A 67 -12.51 -9.87 16.05
CA ASN A 67 -13.74 -9.16 16.41
C ASN A 67 -13.71 -7.70 15.97
N LYS A 68 -12.56 -7.01 16.12
CA LYS A 68 -12.41 -5.64 15.63
C LYS A 68 -12.43 -5.55 14.11
N LEU A 69 -11.83 -6.51 13.42
CA LEU A 69 -11.88 -6.57 11.97
C LEU A 69 -13.32 -6.72 11.45
N ASP A 70 -14.14 -7.53 12.14
CA ASP A 70 -15.53 -7.76 11.73
C ASP A 70 -16.41 -6.48 11.79
N GLU A 71 -15.99 -5.42 12.47
CA GLU A 71 -16.68 -4.13 12.40
C GLU A 71 -16.59 -3.48 11.01
N LYS A 72 -15.48 -3.67 10.31
CA LYS A 72 -15.16 -3.01 9.03
C LYS A 72 -15.12 -3.94 7.81
N PHE A 73 -14.91 -5.23 8.04
CA PHE A 73 -14.77 -6.23 6.99
C PHE A 73 -15.76 -7.38 7.19
N ILE A 74 -16.07 -8.08 6.11
CA ILE A 74 -16.63 -9.42 6.18
C ILE A 74 -15.43 -10.35 6.29
N VAL A 75 -15.30 -11.02 7.45
CA VAL A 75 -14.17 -11.89 7.76
C VAL A 75 -14.59 -13.35 7.53
N THR A 76 -13.97 -14.01 6.58
CA THR A 76 -14.27 -15.42 6.25
C THR A 76 -13.00 -16.26 6.37
N LYS A 77 -13.04 -17.35 7.12
CA LYS A 77 -11.90 -18.29 7.18
C LYS A 77 -11.74 -18.98 5.84
N SER A 78 -10.50 -19.06 5.34
CA SER A 78 -10.19 -19.74 4.08
C SER A 78 -10.48 -21.24 4.17
N GLU A 79 -11.08 -21.80 3.13
CA GLU A 79 -11.35 -23.24 3.03
C GLU A 79 -10.03 -24.03 3.02
N ASN A 80 -10.00 -25.10 3.80
CA ASN A 80 -8.82 -25.95 3.97
C ASN A 80 -7.55 -25.18 4.35
N ASN A 81 -7.70 -23.99 4.93
CA ASN A 81 -6.58 -23.10 5.26
C ASN A 81 -5.69 -22.79 4.06
N ALA A 82 -6.26 -22.71 2.85
CA ALA A 82 -5.52 -22.41 1.65
C ALA A 82 -5.03 -20.94 1.67
N PRO A 83 -3.78 -20.69 1.23
CA PRO A 83 -3.28 -19.32 1.10
C PRO A 83 -4.18 -18.49 0.21
N VAL A 84 -4.47 -17.26 0.64
CA VAL A 84 -5.39 -16.35 -0.05
C VAL A 84 -4.59 -15.31 -0.85
N LYS A 85 -4.79 -15.30 -2.17
CA LYS A 85 -4.37 -14.20 -3.04
C LYS A 85 -5.64 -13.51 -3.54
N PRO A 86 -5.86 -12.22 -3.22
CA PRO A 86 -7.05 -11.51 -3.67
C PRO A 86 -7.19 -11.50 -5.19
N SER A 87 -8.41 -11.66 -5.69
CA SER A 87 -8.73 -11.64 -7.12
C SER A 87 -9.46 -10.37 -7.57
N LYS A 88 -9.83 -9.51 -6.62
CA LYS A 88 -10.55 -8.25 -6.87
C LYS A 88 -10.13 -7.19 -5.85
N LYS A 89 -10.34 -5.92 -6.19
CA LYS A 89 -10.18 -4.78 -5.28
C LYS A 89 -11.05 -4.93 -4.04
N HIS A 90 -10.66 -4.25 -2.98
CA HIS A 90 -11.35 -4.17 -1.68
C HIS A 90 -11.43 -5.53 -0.96
N THR A 91 -10.57 -6.46 -1.38
CA THR A 91 -10.43 -7.80 -0.80
C THR A 91 -8.97 -8.03 -0.40
N PHE A 92 -8.77 -8.64 0.75
CA PHE A 92 -7.44 -8.93 1.30
C PHE A 92 -7.39 -10.39 1.71
N GLY A 93 -6.24 -11.02 1.52
CA GLY A 93 -5.92 -12.24 2.25
C GLY A 93 -5.21 -11.87 3.54
N MET A 94 -5.46 -12.62 4.58
CA MET A 94 -4.80 -12.43 5.88
C MET A 94 -4.36 -13.77 6.43
N ASP A 95 -3.07 -13.88 6.73
CA ASP A 95 -2.51 -14.98 7.51
C ASP A 95 -2.23 -14.52 8.93
N ILE A 96 -2.85 -15.13 9.91
CA ILE A 96 -2.60 -14.89 11.33
C ILE A 96 -2.43 -16.23 12.03
N GLU A 97 -1.26 -16.43 12.64
CA GLU A 97 -0.92 -17.67 13.34
C GLU A 97 -1.10 -18.93 12.46
N ASN A 98 -0.71 -18.82 11.19
CA ASN A 98 -0.85 -19.87 10.18
C ASN A 98 -2.31 -20.26 9.87
N GLU A 99 -3.24 -19.36 10.07
CA GLU A 99 -4.62 -19.51 9.62
C GLU A 99 -4.96 -18.39 8.62
N TRP A 100 -5.42 -18.79 7.44
CA TRP A 100 -5.79 -17.89 6.38
C TRP A 100 -7.26 -17.45 6.45
N TYR A 101 -7.46 -16.16 6.23
CA TYR A 101 -8.77 -15.50 6.18
C TYR A 101 -8.87 -14.64 4.92
N ILE A 102 -10.10 -14.47 4.44
CA ILE A 102 -10.48 -13.51 3.41
C ILE A 102 -11.15 -12.34 4.14
N LEU A 103 -10.71 -11.12 3.85
CA LEU A 103 -11.32 -9.89 4.34
C LEU A 103 -11.91 -9.15 3.14
N GLU A 104 -13.22 -8.92 3.13
CA GLU A 104 -13.88 -8.04 2.17
C GLU A 104 -14.32 -6.76 2.87
N ALA A 105 -13.91 -5.60 2.36
CA ALA A 105 -14.29 -4.31 2.94
C ALA A 105 -15.80 -4.11 2.85
N LYS A 106 -16.44 -3.75 3.97
CA LYS A 106 -17.89 -3.46 4.02
C LYS A 106 -18.17 -2.11 3.35
N SER A 107 -19.33 -1.97 2.73
CA SER A 107 -19.79 -0.69 2.19
C SER A 107 -19.76 0.41 3.25
N GLY A 108 -19.27 1.60 2.87
CA GLY A 108 -19.15 2.76 3.77
C GLY A 108 -17.91 2.76 4.65
N THR A 109 -16.95 1.85 4.44
CA THR A 109 -15.65 1.85 5.15
C THR A 109 -14.62 2.75 4.47
N PHE A 110 -14.89 3.24 3.29
CA PHE A 110 -14.11 4.21 2.51
C PHE A 110 -15.03 4.99 1.58
N ASP A 111 -14.60 6.15 1.07
CA ASP A 111 -15.31 6.91 0.04
C ASP A 111 -14.96 6.34 -1.34
N GLU A 112 -15.97 5.77 -2.03
CA GLU A 112 -15.83 5.19 -3.38
C GLU A 112 -15.57 6.26 -4.45
N ASN A 113 -15.82 7.56 -4.15
CA ASN A 113 -15.60 8.67 -5.07
C ASN A 113 -14.23 9.34 -4.86
N ASP A 114 -13.51 9.04 -3.78
CA ASP A 114 -12.16 9.55 -3.53
C ASP A 114 -11.12 8.59 -4.10
N PRO A 115 -10.33 9.00 -5.12
CA PRO A 115 -9.32 8.14 -5.75
C PRO A 115 -8.26 7.60 -4.78
N ILE A 116 -8.04 8.24 -3.64
CA ILE A 116 -7.07 7.80 -2.63
C ILE A 116 -7.73 6.86 -1.63
N GLU A 117 -8.90 7.22 -1.10
CA GLU A 117 -9.57 6.41 -0.07
C GLU A 117 -10.04 5.05 -0.58
N GLN A 118 -10.38 4.92 -1.88
CA GLN A 118 -10.76 3.66 -2.50
C GLN A 118 -9.59 2.70 -2.74
N LEU A 119 -8.33 3.16 -2.62
CA LEU A 119 -7.17 2.28 -2.78
C LEU A 119 -7.11 1.24 -1.64
N ASP A 120 -6.85 0.00 -1.99
CA ASP A 120 -6.71 -1.09 -1.00
C ASP A 120 -5.69 -0.76 0.09
N VAL A 121 -4.61 -0.07 -0.26
CA VAL A 121 -3.60 0.38 0.69
C VAL A 121 -4.15 1.40 1.69
N ALA A 122 -5.02 2.30 1.25
CA ALA A 122 -5.67 3.29 2.10
C ALA A 122 -6.74 2.64 2.98
N ILE A 123 -7.54 1.75 2.41
CA ILE A 123 -8.56 0.97 3.15
C ILE A 123 -7.89 0.19 4.29
N LEU A 124 -6.81 -0.53 4.02
CA LEU A 124 -6.08 -1.27 5.05
C LEU A 124 -5.45 -0.32 6.09
N GLN A 125 -4.87 0.79 5.66
CA GLN A 125 -4.29 1.79 6.56
C GLN A 125 -5.34 2.37 7.50
N ASN A 126 -6.43 2.87 6.95
CA ASN A 126 -7.44 3.63 7.69
C ASN A 126 -8.36 2.76 8.55
N ASN A 127 -8.53 1.48 8.22
CA ASN A 127 -9.44 0.60 8.94
C ASN A 127 -8.73 -0.46 9.80
N VAL A 128 -7.44 -0.74 9.58
CA VAL A 128 -6.70 -1.77 10.32
C VAL A 128 -5.41 -1.25 10.92
N LEU A 129 -4.48 -0.75 10.09
CA LEU A 129 -3.12 -0.45 10.56
C LEU A 129 -3.13 0.67 11.60
N THR A 130 -3.82 1.78 11.33
CA THR A 130 -3.91 2.90 12.28
C THR A 130 -4.83 2.59 13.46
N PRO A 131 -6.13 2.30 13.27
CA PRO A 131 -7.07 2.25 14.40
C PRO A 131 -6.94 0.99 15.26
N ILE A 132 -6.52 -0.14 14.67
CA ILE A 132 -6.46 -1.41 15.39
C ILE A 132 -5.02 -1.72 15.83
N LEU A 133 -4.07 -1.65 14.89
CA LEU A 133 -2.68 -2.01 15.16
C LEU A 133 -1.83 -0.83 15.65
N GLY A 134 -2.33 0.41 15.64
CA GLY A 134 -1.61 1.60 16.12
C GLY A 134 -0.38 1.95 15.26
N ILE A 135 -0.42 1.64 13.96
CA ILE A 135 0.65 1.96 13.02
C ILE A 135 0.24 3.21 12.23
N GLU A 136 0.65 4.38 12.71
CA GLU A 136 0.29 5.68 12.13
C GLU A 136 1.06 5.97 10.83
N ASP A 137 2.36 5.73 10.81
CA ASP A 137 3.21 5.96 9.63
C ASP A 137 4.00 4.71 9.27
N VAL A 138 3.59 4.08 8.17
CA VAL A 138 4.23 2.85 7.65
C VAL A 138 5.67 3.04 7.17
N ARG A 139 6.14 4.30 7.01
CA ARG A 139 7.51 4.60 6.57
C ARG A 139 8.52 4.56 7.71
N THR A 140 8.05 4.83 8.92
CA THR A 140 8.90 5.00 10.11
C THR A 140 8.69 3.92 11.16
N SER A 141 7.56 3.19 11.10
CA SER A 141 7.28 2.10 12.04
C SER A 141 8.18 0.89 11.78
N ASP A 142 8.82 0.40 12.83
CA ASP A 142 9.60 -0.85 12.81
C ASP A 142 8.73 -2.10 13.04
N ARG A 143 7.42 -1.93 13.27
CA ARG A 143 6.46 -3.01 13.48
C ARG A 143 5.87 -3.55 12.19
N ILE A 144 6.09 -2.91 11.04
CA ILE A 144 5.58 -3.31 9.74
C ILE A 144 6.73 -3.47 8.74
N ASP A 145 6.62 -4.46 7.85
CA ASP A 145 7.52 -4.65 6.73
C ASP A 145 6.73 -4.98 5.45
N PHE A 146 7.39 -4.93 4.30
CA PHE A 146 6.76 -5.00 2.98
C PHE A 146 7.37 -6.09 2.13
N ILE A 147 6.52 -6.88 1.49
CA ILE A 147 6.91 -8.02 0.65
C ILE A 147 6.37 -7.78 -0.77
N GLY A 148 7.27 -7.55 -1.73
CA GLY A 148 6.88 -7.45 -3.15
C GLY A 148 6.34 -8.77 -3.67
N GLY A 149 5.32 -8.72 -4.52
CA GLY A 149 4.60 -9.87 -5.05
C GLY A 149 5.47 -10.89 -5.78
N ILE A 150 6.62 -10.47 -6.31
CA ILE A 150 7.61 -11.36 -6.93
C ILE A 150 8.09 -12.48 -6.00
N ARG A 151 8.06 -12.26 -4.68
CA ARG A 151 8.44 -13.28 -3.68
C ARG A 151 7.34 -14.32 -3.45
N GLY A 152 6.13 -14.03 -3.90
CA GLY A 152 4.96 -14.91 -3.80
C GLY A 152 4.40 -15.05 -2.39
N ILE A 153 3.25 -15.74 -2.32
CA ILE A 153 2.48 -15.90 -1.07
C ILE A 153 3.25 -16.70 0.01
N LYS A 154 4.12 -17.63 -0.41
CA LYS A 154 4.92 -18.44 0.51
C LYS A 154 5.89 -17.63 1.37
N GLU A 155 6.32 -16.46 0.91
CA GLU A 155 7.17 -15.60 1.72
C GLU A 155 6.35 -14.99 2.87
N LEU A 156 5.07 -14.74 2.70
CA LEU A 156 4.17 -14.27 3.76
C LEU A 156 4.07 -15.34 4.87
N GLU A 157 3.78 -16.59 4.51
CA GLU A 157 3.72 -17.72 5.45
C GLU A 157 5.04 -17.89 6.20
N LYS A 158 6.17 -17.81 5.48
CA LYS A 158 7.50 -17.89 6.09
C LYS A 158 7.73 -16.78 7.12
N ARG A 159 7.31 -15.54 6.83
CA ARG A 159 7.45 -14.40 7.74
C ARG A 159 6.56 -14.56 8.97
N VAL A 160 5.32 -15.03 8.81
CA VAL A 160 4.41 -15.32 9.94
C VAL A 160 4.97 -16.42 10.82
N ASN A 161 5.67 -17.41 10.24
CA ASN A 161 6.32 -18.51 10.98
C ASN A 161 7.64 -18.12 11.65
N SER A 162 8.20 -16.95 11.38
CA SER A 162 9.53 -16.56 11.89
C SER A 162 9.49 -15.33 12.79
N ASP A 163 9.20 -14.18 12.23
CA ASP A 163 9.42 -12.89 12.89
C ASP A 163 8.19 -11.96 12.90
N MET A 164 7.11 -12.37 12.24
CA MET A 164 5.87 -11.60 12.12
C MET A 164 4.69 -12.37 12.72
N LYS A 165 3.67 -11.65 13.18
CA LYS A 165 2.45 -12.26 13.73
C LYS A 165 1.33 -12.36 12.72
N ILE A 166 1.32 -11.46 11.73
CA ILE A 166 0.25 -11.35 10.76
C ILE A 166 0.81 -10.90 9.41
N ALA A 167 0.23 -11.40 8.34
CA ALA A 167 0.50 -10.98 6.98
C ALA A 167 -0.79 -10.62 6.27
N PHE A 168 -0.73 -9.59 5.42
CA PHE A 168 -1.81 -9.21 4.52
C PHE A 168 -1.33 -9.35 3.07
N SER A 169 -2.01 -10.19 2.30
CA SER A 169 -1.86 -10.23 0.85
C SER A 169 -2.83 -9.25 0.22
N MET A 170 -2.31 -8.46 -0.71
CA MET A 170 -3.01 -7.34 -1.33
C MET A 170 -3.41 -7.66 -2.77
N TYR A 171 -4.48 -7.05 -3.23
CA TYR A 171 -4.71 -6.94 -4.68
C TYR A 171 -3.73 -5.92 -5.27
N PRO A 172 -3.13 -6.16 -6.44
CA PRO A 172 -2.23 -5.19 -7.06
C PRO A 172 -2.97 -3.87 -7.37
N THR A 173 -2.34 -2.74 -7.05
CA THR A 173 -2.84 -1.44 -7.51
C THR A 173 -2.82 -1.40 -9.04
N GLU A 174 -3.90 -0.98 -9.66
CA GLU A 174 -3.99 -0.88 -11.11
C GLU A 174 -3.32 0.41 -11.63
N VAL A 175 -2.87 0.42 -12.88
CA VAL A 175 -2.25 1.62 -13.47
C VAL A 175 -3.24 2.79 -13.50
N HIS A 176 -4.53 2.51 -13.73
CA HIS A 176 -5.58 3.54 -13.70
C HIS A 176 -5.72 4.20 -12.34
N ASP A 177 -5.59 3.47 -11.24
CA ASP A 177 -5.62 4.06 -9.89
C ASP A 177 -4.51 5.10 -9.70
N ILE A 178 -3.33 4.83 -10.27
CA ILE A 178 -2.20 5.76 -10.19
C ILE A 178 -2.49 7.02 -11.01
N MET A 179 -3.14 6.86 -12.17
CA MET A 179 -3.51 7.97 -13.03
C MET A 179 -4.60 8.84 -12.40
N ASP A 180 -5.63 8.22 -11.83
CA ASP A 180 -6.73 8.91 -11.16
C ASP A 180 -6.24 9.77 -9.98
N VAL A 181 -5.32 9.24 -9.16
CA VAL A 181 -4.67 10.01 -8.08
C VAL A 181 -3.83 11.17 -8.64
N ALA A 182 -3.12 10.95 -9.74
CA ALA A 182 -2.31 12.00 -10.38
C ALA A 182 -3.19 13.10 -10.99
N ASP A 183 -4.33 12.76 -11.59
CA ASP A 183 -5.24 13.69 -12.24
C ASP A 183 -5.90 14.68 -11.25
N ILE A 184 -6.10 14.28 -10.00
CA ILE A 184 -6.53 15.19 -8.93
C ILE A 184 -5.37 16.00 -8.30
N GLY A 185 -4.14 15.83 -8.80
CA GLY A 185 -2.95 16.56 -8.31
C GLY A 185 -2.35 16.00 -7.01
N GLU A 186 -2.76 14.83 -6.61
CA GLU A 186 -2.31 14.17 -5.37
C GLU A 186 -1.19 13.15 -5.62
N VAL A 187 -0.65 12.62 -4.54
CA VAL A 187 0.47 11.65 -4.55
C VAL A 187 0.00 10.33 -3.97
N MET A 188 0.34 9.23 -4.63
CA MET A 188 0.03 7.88 -4.15
C MET A 188 0.45 7.68 -2.69
N PRO A 189 -0.34 6.96 -1.89
CA PRO A 189 0.07 6.57 -0.54
C PRO A 189 1.42 5.82 -0.55
N PRO A 190 2.21 5.93 0.53
CA PRO A 190 3.50 5.23 0.60
C PRO A 190 3.35 3.72 0.48
N LYS A 191 4.29 3.09 -0.21
CA LYS A 191 4.31 1.62 -0.38
C LYS A 191 3.05 1.05 -1.07
N SER A 192 2.44 1.80 -1.99
CA SER A 192 1.22 1.40 -2.70
C SER A 192 1.50 0.55 -3.94
N THR A 193 2.65 0.70 -4.57
CA THR A 193 2.96 0.05 -5.84
C THR A 193 4.32 -0.65 -5.84
N TRP A 194 4.36 -1.80 -6.49
CA TRP A 194 5.59 -2.50 -6.86
C TRP A 194 5.57 -2.76 -8.36
N PHE A 195 6.54 -2.26 -9.10
CA PHE A 195 6.67 -2.45 -10.55
C PHE A 195 7.76 -3.44 -10.88
N GLU A 196 7.52 -4.24 -11.90
CA GLU A 196 8.48 -5.08 -12.62
C GLU A 196 8.45 -4.78 -14.12
#